data_7fe02aa5d1e62360d76aab6d88446381
#
_entry.id   7fe02aa5d1e62360d76aab6d88446381
#
_cell.length_a   1.000
_cell.length_b   1.000
_cell.length_c   1.000
_cell.angle_alpha   90.00
_cell.angle_beta   90.00
_cell.angle_gamma   90.00
#
_symmetry.space_group_name_H-M   'P 1'
#
loop_
_entity.id
_entity.type
_entity.pdbx_description
1 polymer ?
#
loop_
_entity_poly.entity_id
_entity_poly.type
_entity_poly.pdbx_seq_one_letter_code
_entity_poly.pdbx_strand_id
1 'polypeptide(L)'
;MTGMNIVFVEPAFPQNQRRFVAALSGVGARVVGVGESPEHELGDELRGQMAAYYQVRNVTDVHQLDEAVQWAQDKMWIDRLESTIESHQMAAAEVREARGIPGTTLRTTWLCRDKPSMKDALRKAGVPTAASTAADSAAEVRAFAQEIGFPLILKPRSGAGAQGTVRVDSMADVERALGDFGAAGSIAVEEFVEGHEGFYDTITVDGHIVHDWATHYYPNVLEAMRHRWISPQFITTNRISGSAFYDEVRAMGHRVIEALGITTSATHMEWFYGPKGLRFSEIGCRPPGVGAWDLYSAANDVDVYREWAHAIVHGGPEHAMTRKYAAGIVALRPDNDGHIRGYSGLDDVNWRFGDWIIDAHLPDIGTATQPVEAGYMANAWVRLRHPDYDTARSMLDDVGRSVRVHAG
;
A
#
# COMPACT_ATOMS: atom_id res chain seq x y z
N MET A 1 22.88 -11.33 23.54
CA MET A 1 22.34 -11.98 22.32
C MET A 1 22.81 -11.14 21.14
N THR A 2 23.48 -11.74 20.16
CA THR A 2 23.87 -11.05 18.93
C THR A 2 22.59 -10.69 18.20
N GLY A 3 22.40 -9.40 17.84
CA GLY A 3 21.20 -8.95 17.13
C GLY A 3 21.05 -9.64 15.77
N MET A 4 19.79 -9.74 15.28
CA MET A 4 19.48 -10.29 13.96
C MET A 4 20.13 -9.45 12.85
N ASN A 5 20.76 -10.11 11.86
CA ASN A 5 21.34 -9.43 10.70
C ASN A 5 20.34 -9.40 9.55
N ILE A 6 19.99 -8.23 9.09
CA ILE A 6 18.93 -8.01 8.10
C ILE A 6 19.50 -7.26 6.90
N VAL A 7 19.37 -7.82 5.72
CA VAL A 7 19.53 -7.06 4.47
C VAL A 7 18.22 -6.33 4.20
N PHE A 8 18.30 -5.01 4.03
CA PHE A 8 17.15 -4.16 3.70
C PHE A 8 17.32 -3.53 2.31
N VAL A 9 16.36 -3.79 1.43
CA VAL A 9 16.40 -3.34 0.03
C VAL A 9 15.87 -1.91 -0.08
N GLU A 10 16.65 -1.05 -0.72
CA GLU A 10 16.38 0.37 -1.00
C GLU A 10 16.10 1.20 0.28
N PRO A 11 17.14 1.43 1.10
CA PRO A 11 16.96 2.11 2.38
C PRO A 11 16.78 3.63 2.26
N ALA A 12 17.10 4.24 1.12
CA ALA A 12 17.16 5.69 0.95
C ALA A 12 15.90 6.31 0.37
N PHE A 13 15.24 5.62 -0.57
CA PHE A 13 14.14 6.16 -1.36
C PHE A 13 13.03 5.12 -1.59
N PRO A 14 11.73 5.50 -1.52
CA PRO A 14 11.20 6.80 -1.06
C PRO A 14 11.62 7.15 0.37
N GLN A 15 11.48 8.43 0.75
CA GLN A 15 12.01 8.93 2.03
C GLN A 15 11.54 8.15 3.27
N ASN A 16 10.34 7.58 3.25
CA ASN A 16 9.81 6.75 4.34
C ASN A 16 10.60 5.46 4.57
N GLN A 17 11.42 5.00 3.59
CA GLN A 17 12.27 3.81 3.75
C GLN A 17 13.29 3.99 4.89
N ARG A 18 13.75 5.21 5.12
CA ARG A 18 14.63 5.57 6.24
C ARG A 18 14.02 5.23 7.60
N ARG A 19 12.68 5.34 7.73
CA ARG A 19 11.97 4.99 8.97
C ARG A 19 11.98 3.49 9.26
N PHE A 20 11.92 2.64 8.22
CA PHE A 20 12.06 1.19 8.39
C PHE A 20 13.45 0.82 8.87
N VAL A 21 14.49 1.44 8.29
CA VAL A 21 15.88 1.23 8.72
C VAL A 21 16.08 1.70 10.16
N ALA A 22 15.60 2.91 10.49
CA ALA A 22 15.67 3.43 11.86
C ALA A 22 14.98 2.52 12.87
N ALA A 23 13.79 1.99 12.51
CA ALA A 23 13.03 1.08 13.34
C ALA A 23 13.76 -0.25 13.57
N LEU A 24 14.30 -0.89 12.51
CA LEU A 24 15.08 -2.12 12.60
C LEU A 24 16.33 -1.93 13.49
N SER A 25 17.09 -0.86 13.25
CA SER A 25 18.25 -0.52 14.07
C SER A 25 17.84 -0.24 15.52
N GLY A 26 16.73 0.47 15.73
CA GLY A 26 16.20 0.84 17.06
C GLY A 26 15.69 -0.34 17.90
N VAL A 27 15.37 -1.49 17.29
CA VAL A 27 15.03 -2.74 18.01
C VAL A 27 16.20 -3.71 18.10
N GLY A 28 17.41 -3.28 17.69
CA GLY A 28 18.65 -4.03 17.88
C GLY A 28 19.05 -4.92 16.70
N ALA A 29 18.45 -4.78 15.53
CA ALA A 29 18.94 -5.44 14.32
C ALA A 29 20.21 -4.78 13.79
N ARG A 30 21.07 -5.58 13.16
CA ARG A 30 22.19 -5.09 12.34
C ARG A 30 21.72 -5.02 10.89
N VAL A 31 21.51 -3.81 10.40
CA VAL A 31 20.98 -3.59 9.05
C VAL A 31 22.12 -3.46 8.04
N VAL A 32 22.04 -4.23 6.96
CA VAL A 32 22.87 -4.05 5.76
C VAL A 32 21.96 -3.48 4.67
N GLY A 33 22.19 -2.24 4.26
CA GLY A 33 21.44 -1.61 3.18
C GLY A 33 21.94 -2.08 1.82
N VAL A 34 21.00 -2.37 0.90
CA VAL A 34 21.29 -2.55 -0.53
C VAL A 34 20.39 -1.61 -1.31
N GLY A 35 20.95 -0.68 -2.08
CA GLY A 35 20.16 0.35 -2.76
C GLY A 35 20.88 0.98 -3.95
N GLU A 36 20.14 1.82 -4.68
CA GLU A 36 20.61 2.45 -5.92
C GLU A 36 21.34 3.78 -5.67
N SER A 37 21.03 4.44 -4.55
CA SER A 37 21.64 5.72 -4.20
C SER A 37 23.14 5.58 -3.92
N PRO A 38 23.97 6.53 -4.40
CA PRO A 38 25.38 6.56 -4.00
C PRO A 38 25.55 6.69 -2.47
N GLU A 39 26.47 5.95 -1.89
CA GLU A 39 26.65 5.92 -0.42
C GLU A 39 26.87 7.32 0.19
N HIS A 40 27.57 8.21 -0.51
CA HIS A 40 27.83 9.57 -0.04
C HIS A 40 26.56 10.47 -0.01
N GLU A 41 25.48 10.08 -0.69
CA GLU A 41 24.20 10.80 -0.72
C GLU A 41 23.21 10.32 0.36
N LEU A 42 23.52 9.23 1.08
CA LEU A 42 22.63 8.65 2.09
C LEU A 42 22.42 9.57 3.31
N GLY A 43 23.40 10.45 3.58
CA GLY A 43 23.46 11.27 4.80
C GLY A 43 23.94 10.50 6.02
N ASP A 44 24.46 11.23 7.01
CA ASP A 44 25.11 10.65 8.19
C ASP A 44 24.16 9.85 9.08
N GLU A 45 22.92 10.31 9.20
CA GLU A 45 21.90 9.64 10.01
C GLU A 45 21.60 8.23 9.48
N LEU A 46 21.24 8.09 8.21
CA LEU A 46 20.93 6.79 7.62
C LEU A 46 22.15 5.87 7.61
N ARG A 47 23.33 6.42 7.30
CA ARG A 47 24.58 5.64 7.36
C ARG A 47 24.88 5.13 8.77
N GLY A 48 24.63 5.96 9.79
CA GLY A 48 24.84 5.57 11.19
C GLY A 48 23.89 4.49 11.71
N GLN A 49 22.75 4.28 11.03
CA GLN A 49 21.76 3.24 11.35
C GLN A 49 22.04 1.91 10.65
N MET A 50 22.98 1.87 9.70
CA MET A 50 23.35 0.66 8.97
C MET A 50 24.76 0.19 9.36
N ALA A 51 24.92 -1.13 9.48
CA ALA A 51 26.23 -1.76 9.72
C ALA A 51 27.10 -1.75 8.45
N ALA A 52 26.49 -1.75 7.27
CA ALA A 52 27.13 -1.67 5.97
C ALA A 52 26.14 -1.28 4.90
N TYR A 53 26.63 -0.84 3.75
CA TYR A 53 25.85 -0.53 2.56
C TYR A 53 26.51 -1.09 1.31
N TYR A 54 25.71 -1.61 0.39
CA TYR A 54 26.15 -2.07 -0.92
C TYR A 54 25.33 -1.38 -2.00
N GLN A 55 26.00 -0.62 -2.86
CA GLN A 55 25.35 0.06 -3.96
C GLN A 55 25.18 -0.87 -5.15
N VAL A 56 23.96 -0.92 -5.71
CA VAL A 56 23.62 -1.57 -6.98
C VAL A 56 23.10 -0.54 -7.97
N ARG A 57 23.00 -0.89 -9.25
CA ARG A 57 22.40 -0.01 -10.26
C ARG A 57 20.89 -0.18 -10.35
N ASN A 58 20.40 -1.37 -10.01
CA ASN A 58 18.98 -1.68 -10.07
C ASN A 58 18.67 -2.78 -9.03
N VAL A 59 17.90 -2.46 -8.00
CA VAL A 59 17.48 -3.40 -6.95
C VAL A 59 16.43 -4.41 -7.42
N THR A 60 15.81 -4.20 -8.59
CA THR A 60 14.87 -5.17 -9.20
C THR A 60 15.59 -6.19 -10.10
N ASP A 61 16.88 -5.99 -10.35
CA ASP A 61 17.72 -6.95 -11.04
C ASP A 61 18.17 -8.03 -10.05
N VAL A 62 17.67 -9.24 -10.23
CA VAL A 62 17.90 -10.38 -9.35
C VAL A 62 19.40 -10.68 -9.21
N HIS A 63 20.18 -10.57 -10.30
CA HIS A 63 21.61 -10.86 -10.26
C HIS A 63 22.38 -9.84 -9.40
N GLN A 64 22.09 -8.55 -9.56
CA GLN A 64 22.73 -7.50 -8.77
C GLN A 64 22.35 -7.60 -7.29
N LEU A 65 21.07 -7.90 -7.00
CA LEU A 65 20.62 -8.10 -5.62
C LEU A 65 21.25 -9.36 -5.01
N ASP A 66 21.37 -10.45 -5.77
CA ASP A 66 22.01 -11.70 -5.35
C ASP A 66 23.48 -11.49 -5.03
N GLU A 67 24.24 -10.77 -5.89
CA GLU A 67 25.64 -10.38 -5.65
C GLU A 67 25.79 -9.57 -4.36
N ALA A 68 24.88 -8.61 -4.12
CA ALA A 68 24.92 -7.79 -2.91
C ALA A 68 24.63 -8.62 -1.64
N VAL A 69 23.68 -9.55 -1.71
CA VAL A 69 23.38 -10.45 -0.58
C VAL A 69 24.52 -11.44 -0.36
N GLN A 70 25.14 -11.98 -1.42
CA GLN A 70 26.36 -12.81 -1.29
C GLN A 70 27.47 -12.05 -0.58
N TRP A 71 27.75 -10.82 -1.02
CA TRP A 71 28.75 -9.97 -0.37
C TRP A 71 28.47 -9.75 1.13
N ALA A 72 27.19 -9.64 1.52
CA ALA A 72 26.80 -9.53 2.92
C ALA A 72 27.03 -10.87 3.67
N GLN A 73 26.64 -12.00 3.05
CA GLN A 73 26.81 -13.35 3.61
C GLN A 73 28.29 -13.73 3.79
N ASP A 74 29.18 -13.26 2.92
CA ASP A 74 30.62 -13.46 3.07
C ASP A 74 31.23 -12.81 4.34
N LYS A 75 30.48 -11.84 4.92
CA LYS A 75 30.93 -11.09 6.12
C LYS A 75 30.18 -11.50 7.38
N MET A 76 28.93 -11.94 7.25
CA MET A 76 28.09 -12.30 8.39
C MET A 76 26.94 -13.22 7.96
N TRP A 77 26.43 -13.99 8.90
CA TRP A 77 25.18 -14.70 8.69
C TRP A 77 24.02 -13.72 8.48
N ILE A 78 23.20 -13.93 7.46
CA ILE A 78 22.01 -13.10 7.17
C ILE A 78 20.77 -13.88 7.59
N ASP A 79 20.04 -13.33 8.56
CA ASP A 79 18.83 -13.92 9.10
C ASP A 79 17.59 -13.59 8.26
N ARG A 80 17.54 -12.40 7.63
CA ARG A 80 16.42 -11.91 6.84
C ARG A 80 16.88 -11.05 5.67
N LEU A 81 16.07 -11.05 4.60
CA LEU A 81 16.14 -10.11 3.49
C LEU A 81 14.76 -9.46 3.36
N GLU A 82 14.66 -8.18 3.72
CA GLU A 82 13.38 -7.45 3.77
C GLU A 82 13.28 -6.39 2.67
N SER A 83 12.08 -6.28 2.11
CA SER A 83 11.69 -5.28 1.14
C SER A 83 10.27 -4.80 1.42
N THR A 84 10.03 -3.51 1.34
CA THR A 84 8.73 -2.87 1.64
C THR A 84 8.12 -2.18 0.43
N ILE A 85 8.75 -2.28 -0.74
CA ILE A 85 8.30 -1.68 -1.99
C ILE A 85 7.82 -2.76 -2.94
N GLU A 86 6.64 -2.55 -3.55
CA GLU A 86 5.96 -3.50 -4.43
C GLU A 86 6.84 -4.04 -5.56
N SER A 87 7.56 -3.17 -6.27
CA SER A 87 8.41 -3.55 -7.40
C SER A 87 9.61 -4.42 -7.02
N HIS A 88 10.06 -4.35 -5.76
CA HIS A 88 11.24 -5.07 -5.28
C HIS A 88 10.93 -6.48 -4.77
N GLN A 89 9.65 -6.79 -4.52
CA GLN A 89 9.23 -8.02 -3.83
C GLN A 89 9.66 -9.29 -4.55
N MET A 90 9.54 -9.34 -5.89
CA MET A 90 9.88 -10.53 -6.66
C MET A 90 11.39 -10.81 -6.61
N ALA A 91 12.22 -9.81 -6.90
CA ALA A 91 13.67 -9.97 -6.83
C ALA A 91 14.13 -10.39 -5.42
N ALA A 92 13.58 -9.77 -4.38
CA ALA A 92 13.89 -10.14 -3.00
C ALA A 92 13.46 -11.59 -2.69
N ALA A 93 12.31 -12.06 -3.19
CA ALA A 93 11.83 -13.42 -2.97
C ALA A 93 12.69 -14.46 -3.70
N GLU A 94 13.10 -14.19 -4.94
CA GLU A 94 14.00 -15.06 -5.71
C GLU A 94 15.35 -15.21 -5.01
N VAL A 95 15.93 -14.10 -4.55
CA VAL A 95 17.21 -14.14 -3.83
C VAL A 95 17.08 -14.85 -2.47
N ARG A 96 15.96 -14.62 -1.73
CA ARG A 96 15.72 -15.39 -0.47
C ARG A 96 15.72 -16.90 -0.73
N GLU A 97 15.00 -17.34 -1.76
CA GLU A 97 14.91 -18.76 -2.10
C GLU A 97 16.27 -19.33 -2.55
N ALA A 98 16.98 -18.62 -3.44
CA ALA A 98 18.31 -19.03 -3.90
C ALA A 98 19.37 -19.11 -2.79
N ARG A 99 19.27 -18.23 -1.77
CA ARG A 99 20.23 -18.10 -0.67
C ARG A 99 19.80 -18.81 0.62
N GLY A 100 18.64 -19.45 0.65
CA GLY A 100 18.12 -20.10 1.84
C GLY A 100 17.79 -19.16 2.98
N ILE A 101 17.47 -17.88 2.68
CA ILE A 101 17.11 -16.87 3.67
C ILE A 101 15.60 -16.96 3.97
N PRO A 102 15.18 -17.07 5.26
CA PRO A 102 13.77 -17.11 5.63
C PRO A 102 13.02 -15.83 5.24
N GLY A 103 11.74 -15.95 4.90
CA GLY A 103 10.85 -14.82 4.59
C GLY A 103 9.70 -15.23 3.68
N THR A 104 9.00 -14.25 3.13
CA THR A 104 7.92 -14.48 2.15
C THR A 104 8.47 -15.22 0.94
N THR A 105 7.90 -16.39 0.62
CA THR A 105 8.37 -17.27 -0.46
C THR A 105 8.13 -16.66 -1.83
N LEU A 106 8.84 -17.13 -2.85
CA LEU A 106 8.64 -16.72 -4.23
C LEU A 106 7.19 -16.98 -4.68
N ARG A 107 6.63 -18.16 -4.35
CA ARG A 107 5.24 -18.50 -4.65
C ARG A 107 4.25 -17.53 -4.01
N THR A 108 4.39 -17.25 -2.72
CA THR A 108 3.51 -16.31 -1.99
C THR A 108 3.61 -14.91 -2.58
N THR A 109 4.83 -14.44 -2.84
CA THR A 109 5.09 -13.14 -3.46
C THR A 109 4.43 -13.04 -4.85
N TRP A 110 4.58 -14.07 -5.67
CA TRP A 110 3.94 -14.12 -6.99
C TRP A 110 2.41 -14.12 -6.87
N LEU A 111 1.82 -14.93 -6.00
CA LEU A 111 0.38 -14.93 -5.75
C LEU A 111 -0.15 -13.56 -5.28
N CYS A 112 0.60 -12.82 -4.48
CA CYS A 112 0.23 -11.48 -4.03
C CYS A 112 0.39 -10.40 -5.12
N ARG A 113 0.89 -10.73 -6.31
CA ARG A 113 1.10 -9.81 -7.43
C ARG A 113 0.30 -10.13 -8.68
N ASP A 114 0.13 -11.41 -9.00
CA ASP A 114 -0.64 -11.85 -10.16
C ASP A 114 -2.12 -11.96 -9.81
N LYS A 115 -2.88 -10.92 -10.12
CA LYS A 115 -4.29 -10.78 -9.73
C LYS A 115 -5.19 -11.96 -10.11
N PRO A 116 -5.10 -12.53 -11.33
CA PRO A 116 -5.91 -13.70 -11.67
C PRO A 116 -5.56 -14.93 -10.83
N SER A 117 -4.28 -15.24 -10.69
CA SER A 117 -3.84 -16.41 -9.90
C SER A 117 -4.13 -16.26 -8.41
N MET A 118 -3.98 -15.04 -7.89
CA MET A 118 -4.40 -14.67 -6.52
C MET A 118 -5.86 -15.02 -6.30
N LYS A 119 -6.76 -14.52 -7.17
CA LYS A 119 -8.21 -14.76 -7.05
C LYS A 119 -8.60 -16.21 -7.24
N ASP A 120 -7.90 -16.93 -8.13
CA ASP A 120 -8.10 -18.38 -8.29
C ASP A 120 -7.74 -19.17 -7.01
N ALA A 121 -6.61 -18.87 -6.40
CA ALA A 121 -6.21 -19.48 -5.15
C ALA A 121 -7.24 -19.19 -4.04
N LEU A 122 -7.70 -17.96 -3.95
CA LEU A 122 -8.66 -17.51 -2.92
C LEU A 122 -10.06 -18.10 -3.15
N ARG A 123 -10.54 -18.20 -4.40
CA ARG A 123 -11.82 -18.87 -4.70
C ARG A 123 -11.78 -20.34 -4.27
N LYS A 124 -10.68 -21.05 -4.54
CA LYS A 124 -10.47 -22.44 -4.08
C LYS A 124 -10.50 -22.58 -2.57
N ALA A 125 -10.06 -21.54 -1.84
CA ALA A 125 -10.11 -21.46 -0.39
C ALA A 125 -11.46 -20.93 0.15
N GLY A 126 -12.46 -20.70 -0.70
CA GLY A 126 -13.79 -20.20 -0.31
C GLY A 126 -13.82 -18.73 0.09
N VAL A 127 -12.82 -17.93 -0.30
CA VAL A 127 -12.84 -16.47 -0.08
C VAL A 127 -13.69 -15.83 -1.16
N PRO A 128 -14.70 -15.00 -0.82
CA PRO A 128 -15.53 -14.30 -1.79
C PRO A 128 -14.71 -13.28 -2.57
N THR A 129 -14.59 -13.46 -3.89
CA THR A 129 -13.90 -12.54 -4.82
C THR A 129 -14.83 -12.15 -5.95
N ALA A 130 -14.52 -11.10 -6.71
CA ALA A 130 -15.11 -10.86 -8.00
C ALA A 130 -14.82 -12.03 -8.96
N ALA A 131 -15.71 -12.33 -9.89
CA ALA A 131 -15.39 -13.17 -11.02
C ALA A 131 -14.23 -12.55 -11.80
N SER A 132 -13.23 -13.32 -12.19
CA SER A 132 -12.04 -12.79 -12.84
C SER A 132 -11.34 -13.84 -13.68
N THR A 133 -10.66 -13.39 -14.73
CA THR A 133 -9.81 -14.24 -15.57
C THR A 133 -8.55 -13.47 -16.02
N ALA A 134 -7.51 -14.22 -16.36
CA ALA A 134 -6.45 -13.70 -17.22
C ALA A 134 -6.91 -13.81 -18.67
N ALA A 135 -6.69 -12.80 -19.47
CA ALA A 135 -6.98 -12.81 -20.90
C ALA A 135 -5.71 -12.45 -21.67
N ASP A 136 -5.28 -13.38 -22.53
CA ASP A 136 -4.10 -13.25 -23.40
C ASP A 136 -4.51 -12.79 -24.81
N SER A 137 -5.81 -12.68 -25.07
CA SER A 137 -6.36 -12.27 -26.36
C SER A 137 -7.65 -11.48 -26.21
N ALA A 138 -7.94 -10.64 -27.20
CA ALA A 138 -9.22 -9.93 -27.31
C ALA A 138 -10.43 -10.89 -27.35
N ALA A 139 -10.27 -12.09 -27.90
CA ALA A 139 -11.33 -13.09 -27.95
C ALA A 139 -11.71 -13.57 -26.55
N GLU A 140 -10.73 -13.78 -25.67
CA GLU A 140 -10.97 -14.20 -24.29
C GLU A 140 -11.66 -13.09 -23.48
N VAL A 141 -11.27 -11.82 -23.68
CA VAL A 141 -11.96 -10.68 -23.06
C VAL A 141 -13.44 -10.64 -23.46
N ARG A 142 -13.73 -10.80 -24.78
CA ARG A 142 -15.12 -10.83 -25.28
C ARG A 142 -15.90 -12.01 -24.73
N ALA A 143 -15.28 -13.18 -24.66
CA ALA A 143 -15.92 -14.38 -24.10
C ALA A 143 -16.29 -14.17 -22.63
N PHE A 144 -15.38 -13.65 -21.82
CA PHE A 144 -15.64 -13.32 -20.43
C PHE A 144 -16.75 -12.26 -20.28
N ALA A 145 -16.74 -11.23 -21.14
CA ALA A 145 -17.77 -10.20 -21.14
C ALA A 145 -19.16 -10.75 -21.51
N GLN A 146 -19.24 -11.74 -22.40
CA GLN A 146 -20.49 -12.42 -22.74
C GLN A 146 -21.00 -13.33 -21.62
N GLU A 147 -20.10 -13.97 -20.89
CA GLU A 147 -20.44 -14.88 -19.79
C GLU A 147 -20.89 -14.12 -18.54
N ILE A 148 -20.16 -13.08 -18.14
CA ILE A 148 -20.37 -12.39 -16.87
C ILE A 148 -21.30 -11.18 -17.01
N GLY A 149 -21.33 -10.51 -18.18
CA GLY A 149 -22.07 -9.29 -18.42
C GLY A 149 -21.28 -8.03 -18.00
N PHE A 150 -22.00 -6.93 -17.86
CA PHE A 150 -21.41 -5.61 -17.55
C PHE A 150 -21.96 -5.03 -16.24
N PRO A 151 -21.23 -4.11 -15.56
CA PRO A 151 -19.91 -3.57 -15.93
C PRO A 151 -18.76 -4.54 -15.63
N LEU A 152 -17.61 -4.34 -16.33
CA LEU A 152 -16.36 -5.06 -16.07
C LEU A 152 -15.21 -4.08 -15.80
N ILE A 153 -14.16 -4.61 -15.22
CA ILE A 153 -12.87 -3.93 -15.03
C ILE A 153 -11.80 -4.65 -15.86
N LEU A 154 -11.09 -3.89 -16.67
CA LEU A 154 -9.90 -4.32 -17.37
C LEU A 154 -8.69 -3.65 -16.73
N LYS A 155 -7.65 -4.41 -16.38
CA LYS A 155 -6.45 -3.88 -15.71
C LYS A 155 -5.20 -4.72 -15.99
N PRO A 156 -3.99 -4.17 -15.81
CA PRO A 156 -2.77 -4.98 -15.86
C PRO A 156 -2.81 -6.13 -14.83
N ARG A 157 -2.22 -7.27 -15.17
CA ARG A 157 -2.15 -8.45 -14.26
C ARG A 157 -1.41 -8.12 -12.97
N SER A 158 -0.35 -7.32 -13.07
CA SER A 158 0.46 -6.86 -11.93
C SER A 158 0.50 -5.33 -11.90
N GLY A 159 0.78 -4.74 -10.75
CA GLY A 159 0.82 -3.30 -10.53
C GLY A 159 -0.03 -2.89 -9.33
N ALA A 160 0.07 -1.63 -8.93
CA ALA A 160 -0.61 -1.06 -7.77
C ALA A 160 -1.23 0.31 -8.12
N GLY A 161 -2.12 0.83 -7.26
CA GLY A 161 -2.64 2.19 -7.34
C GLY A 161 -3.60 2.45 -8.49
N ALA A 162 -4.35 1.46 -8.93
CA ALA A 162 -5.35 1.55 -10.00
C ALA A 162 -4.81 2.02 -11.37
N GLN A 163 -3.49 2.08 -11.57
CA GLN A 163 -2.89 2.47 -12.84
C GLN A 163 -3.30 1.51 -13.96
N GLY A 164 -3.71 2.07 -15.10
CA GLY A 164 -4.18 1.29 -16.24
C GLY A 164 -5.50 0.54 -16.01
N THR A 165 -6.25 0.86 -14.95
CA THR A 165 -7.55 0.25 -14.67
C THR A 165 -8.65 1.00 -15.43
N VAL A 166 -9.40 0.26 -16.25
CA VAL A 166 -10.50 0.79 -17.05
C VAL A 166 -11.79 0.06 -16.71
N ARG A 167 -12.84 0.82 -16.38
CA ARG A 167 -14.22 0.30 -16.31
C ARG A 167 -14.84 0.35 -17.70
N VAL A 168 -15.48 -0.75 -18.08
CA VAL A 168 -16.23 -0.89 -19.33
C VAL A 168 -17.68 -1.26 -19.02
N ASP A 169 -18.62 -0.53 -19.62
CA ASP A 169 -20.05 -0.68 -19.37
C ASP A 169 -20.77 -1.32 -20.56
N SER A 170 -20.04 -1.57 -21.67
CA SER A 170 -20.56 -2.17 -22.89
C SER A 170 -19.47 -2.87 -23.69
N MET A 171 -19.87 -3.70 -24.67
CA MET A 171 -18.93 -4.29 -25.61
C MET A 171 -18.19 -3.23 -26.45
N ALA A 172 -18.83 -2.10 -26.77
CA ALA A 172 -18.18 -0.99 -27.46
C ALA A 172 -17.06 -0.36 -26.63
N ASP A 173 -17.18 -0.33 -25.30
CA ASP A 173 -16.14 0.12 -24.40
C ASP A 173 -14.98 -0.88 -24.34
N VAL A 174 -15.30 -2.18 -24.36
CA VAL A 174 -14.28 -3.26 -24.44
C VAL A 174 -13.42 -3.07 -25.70
N GLU A 175 -14.04 -2.87 -26.87
CA GLU A 175 -13.28 -2.71 -28.12
C GLU A 175 -12.38 -1.47 -28.10
N ARG A 176 -12.81 -0.37 -27.49
CA ARG A 176 -11.97 0.84 -27.32
C ARG A 176 -10.81 0.55 -26.39
N ALA A 177 -11.09 -0.04 -25.21
CA ALA A 177 -10.05 -0.36 -24.24
C ALA A 177 -9.00 -1.33 -24.78
N LEU A 178 -9.42 -2.33 -25.56
CA LEU A 178 -8.50 -3.27 -26.21
C LEU A 178 -7.54 -2.59 -27.22
N GLY A 179 -7.98 -1.49 -27.86
CA GLY A 179 -7.10 -0.66 -28.68
C GLY A 179 -5.96 -0.03 -27.89
N ASP A 180 -6.24 0.39 -26.66
CA ASP A 180 -5.26 1.02 -25.76
C ASP A 180 -4.33 -0.04 -25.10
N PHE A 181 -4.85 -1.24 -24.81
CA PHE A 181 -4.07 -2.35 -24.27
C PHE A 181 -3.24 -3.11 -25.33
N GLY A 182 -3.42 -2.83 -26.61
CA GLY A 182 -3.00 -3.63 -27.77
C GLY A 182 -1.55 -4.09 -27.87
N ALA A 183 -0.65 -3.62 -27.02
CA ALA A 183 0.74 -4.08 -26.91
C ALA A 183 1.08 -4.59 -25.50
N ALA A 184 0.16 -4.56 -24.54
CA ALA A 184 0.44 -4.80 -23.12
C ALA A 184 0.51 -6.29 -22.73
N GLY A 185 0.27 -7.22 -23.64
CA GLY A 185 0.25 -8.66 -23.33
C GLY A 185 -1.01 -9.07 -22.57
N SER A 186 -0.88 -10.01 -21.64
CA SER A 186 -1.99 -10.54 -20.83
C SER A 186 -2.53 -9.50 -19.86
N ILE A 187 -3.86 -9.36 -19.79
CA ILE A 187 -4.57 -8.48 -18.87
C ILE A 187 -5.46 -9.27 -17.90
N ALA A 188 -5.78 -8.67 -16.77
CA ALA A 188 -6.81 -9.16 -15.88
C ALA A 188 -8.17 -8.55 -16.26
N VAL A 189 -9.20 -9.38 -16.41
CA VAL A 189 -10.57 -8.99 -16.63
C VAL A 189 -11.40 -9.42 -15.43
N GLU A 190 -12.18 -8.51 -14.87
CA GLU A 190 -12.91 -8.75 -13.62
C GLU A 190 -14.34 -8.21 -13.71
N GLU A 191 -15.25 -8.88 -13.01
CA GLU A 191 -16.54 -8.33 -12.67
C GLU A 191 -16.39 -7.03 -11.89
N PHE A 192 -17.14 -5.99 -12.24
CA PHE A 192 -17.18 -4.79 -11.42
C PHE A 192 -17.97 -5.06 -10.13
N VAL A 193 -17.32 -4.84 -8.99
CA VAL A 193 -17.95 -4.97 -7.67
C VAL A 193 -18.51 -3.61 -7.26
N GLU A 194 -19.85 -3.52 -7.20
CA GLU A 194 -20.53 -2.35 -6.65
C GLU A 194 -20.44 -2.36 -5.13
N GLY A 195 -20.10 -1.22 -4.54
CA GLY A 195 -20.07 -1.07 -3.09
C GLY A 195 -19.07 -0.05 -2.62
N HIS A 196 -18.99 0.08 -1.30
CA HIS A 196 -18.00 0.88 -0.61
C HIS A 196 -16.65 0.16 -0.58
N GLU A 197 -15.59 0.89 -0.83
CA GLU A 197 -14.22 0.39 -0.90
C GLU A 197 -13.46 0.71 0.39
N GLY A 198 -12.64 -0.23 0.82
CA GLY A 198 -11.73 -0.03 1.93
C GLY A 198 -10.59 -1.05 1.89
N PHE A 199 -9.73 -0.97 2.88
CA PHE A 199 -8.63 -1.90 3.01
C PHE A 199 -8.43 -2.36 4.46
N TYR A 200 -7.79 -3.51 4.58
CA TYR A 200 -7.46 -4.14 5.85
C TYR A 200 -5.98 -4.51 5.84
N ASP A 201 -5.24 -3.85 6.69
CA ASP A 201 -3.79 -3.99 6.77
C ASP A 201 -3.41 -4.78 8.01
N THR A 202 -2.35 -5.57 7.89
CA THR A 202 -1.85 -6.37 9.01
C THR A 202 -0.34 -6.33 9.13
N ILE A 203 0.15 -6.60 10.33
CA ILE A 203 1.47 -7.15 10.58
C ILE A 203 1.27 -8.59 11.03
N THR A 204 1.88 -9.53 10.33
CA THR A 204 1.72 -10.98 10.52
C THR A 204 3.05 -11.59 10.90
N VAL A 205 3.04 -12.50 11.85
CA VAL A 205 4.20 -13.29 12.30
C VAL A 205 3.82 -14.76 12.31
N ASP A 206 4.56 -15.58 11.58
CA ASP A 206 4.33 -17.02 11.43
C ASP A 206 2.87 -17.39 11.09
N GLY A 207 2.24 -16.59 10.22
CA GLY A 207 0.84 -16.75 9.81
C GLY A 207 -0.19 -16.18 10.78
N HIS A 208 0.24 -15.63 11.91
CA HIS A 208 -0.65 -15.03 12.91
C HIS A 208 -0.67 -13.50 12.80
N ILE A 209 -1.83 -12.90 12.70
CA ILE A 209 -1.99 -11.45 12.71
C ILE A 209 -1.70 -10.93 14.12
N VAL A 210 -0.64 -10.14 14.26
CA VAL A 210 -0.25 -9.51 15.55
C VAL A 210 -0.77 -8.09 15.67
N HIS A 211 -0.94 -7.39 14.55
CA HIS A 211 -1.58 -6.07 14.45
C HIS A 211 -2.48 -6.01 13.24
N ASP A 212 -3.59 -5.26 13.34
CA ASP A 212 -4.53 -5.05 12.25
C ASP A 212 -5.14 -3.66 12.26
N TRP A 213 -5.52 -3.18 11.07
CA TRP A 213 -6.21 -1.90 10.85
C TRP A 213 -7.23 -2.03 9.73
N ALA A 214 -8.41 -1.44 9.90
CA ALA A 214 -9.39 -1.28 8.84
C ALA A 214 -9.51 0.20 8.46
N THR A 215 -9.53 0.47 7.17
CA THR A 215 -9.51 1.82 6.61
C THR A 215 -10.51 1.91 5.46
N HIS A 216 -11.15 3.07 5.32
CA HIS A 216 -12.19 3.32 4.34
C HIS A 216 -11.77 4.42 3.37
N TYR A 217 -12.01 4.23 2.09
CA TYR A 217 -11.84 5.27 1.05
C TYR A 217 -13.10 6.12 0.89
N TYR A 218 -12.93 7.40 0.60
CA TYR A 218 -13.99 8.36 0.31
C TYR A 218 -13.55 9.38 -0.75
N PRO A 219 -14.11 9.28 -1.98
CA PRO A 219 -14.87 8.15 -2.52
C PRO A 219 -13.97 6.96 -2.84
N ASN A 220 -14.51 5.92 -3.48
CA ASN A 220 -13.75 4.79 -4.00
C ASN A 220 -12.61 5.26 -4.92
N VAL A 221 -11.51 4.52 -4.94
CA VAL A 221 -10.26 4.93 -5.64
C VAL A 221 -10.50 5.23 -7.11
N LEU A 222 -11.23 4.37 -7.82
CA LEU A 222 -11.49 4.55 -9.25
C LEU A 222 -12.27 5.84 -9.56
N GLU A 223 -13.21 6.24 -8.71
CA GLU A 223 -13.95 7.51 -8.82
C GLU A 223 -13.02 8.70 -8.53
N ALA A 224 -12.25 8.61 -7.46
CA ALA A 224 -11.31 9.65 -7.07
C ALA A 224 -10.28 9.95 -8.16
N MET A 225 -9.80 8.92 -8.89
CA MET A 225 -8.80 9.05 -9.94
C MET A 225 -9.34 9.65 -11.25
N ARG A 226 -10.66 9.82 -11.38
CA ARG A 226 -11.30 10.36 -12.60
C ARG A 226 -11.64 11.84 -12.51
N HIS A 227 -11.72 12.40 -11.31
CA HIS A 227 -12.31 13.71 -11.09
C HIS A 227 -11.42 14.64 -10.28
N ARG A 228 -10.93 15.70 -10.89
CA ARG A 228 -10.04 16.71 -10.25
C ARG A 228 -10.70 17.42 -9.07
N TRP A 229 -11.99 17.71 -9.14
CA TRP A 229 -12.73 18.43 -8.09
C TRP A 229 -12.96 17.61 -6.81
N ILE A 230 -12.64 16.33 -6.83
CA ILE A 230 -12.72 15.48 -5.65
C ILE A 230 -11.45 15.65 -4.83
N SER A 231 -11.61 15.92 -3.54
CA SER A 231 -10.55 15.82 -2.53
C SER A 231 -10.61 14.42 -1.92
N PRO A 232 -9.88 13.42 -2.48
CA PRO A 232 -10.01 12.06 -2.00
C PRO A 232 -9.42 11.92 -0.61
N GLN A 233 -9.99 11.02 0.15
CA GLN A 233 -9.58 10.80 1.53
C GLN A 233 -9.71 9.33 1.90
N PHE A 234 -8.91 8.93 2.87
CA PHE A 234 -9.10 7.67 3.56
C PHE A 234 -8.92 7.85 5.07
N ILE A 235 -9.64 7.05 5.83
CA ILE A 235 -9.66 7.14 7.29
C ILE A 235 -9.62 5.76 7.91
N THR A 236 -8.65 5.53 8.81
CA THR A 236 -8.60 4.32 9.64
C THR A 236 -9.57 4.44 10.79
N THR A 237 -10.31 3.35 11.03
CA THR A 237 -11.31 3.32 12.09
C THR A 237 -10.72 2.86 13.42
N ASN A 238 -11.19 3.48 14.50
CA ASN A 238 -10.99 2.97 15.87
C ASN A 238 -12.13 2.05 16.34
N ARG A 239 -13.14 1.79 15.48
CA ARG A 239 -14.32 0.95 15.76
C ARG A 239 -14.15 -0.50 15.30
N ILE A 240 -12.93 -0.94 15.03
CA ILE A 240 -12.64 -2.27 14.48
C ILE A 240 -13.04 -3.42 15.43
N SER A 241 -13.19 -3.15 16.71
CA SER A 241 -13.63 -4.12 17.72
C SER A 241 -15.12 -3.96 18.02
N GLY A 242 -15.85 -5.08 18.15
CA GLY A 242 -17.25 -5.10 18.53
C GLY A 242 -18.24 -4.77 17.40
N SER A 243 -17.83 -4.92 16.15
CA SER A 243 -18.68 -4.76 14.97
C SER A 243 -18.66 -6.03 14.13
N ALA A 244 -19.85 -6.58 13.85
CA ALA A 244 -20.00 -7.78 13.02
C ALA A 244 -19.38 -7.60 11.62
N PHE A 245 -19.44 -6.41 11.05
CA PHE A 245 -18.80 -6.09 9.76
C PHE A 245 -17.27 -6.26 9.84
N TYR A 246 -16.62 -5.68 10.86
CA TYR A 246 -15.17 -5.81 10.99
C TYR A 246 -14.74 -7.21 11.42
N ASP A 247 -15.59 -7.96 12.11
CA ASP A 247 -15.34 -9.38 12.40
C ASP A 247 -15.35 -10.21 11.10
N GLU A 248 -16.23 -9.87 10.13
CA GLU A 248 -16.24 -10.47 8.80
C GLU A 248 -14.99 -10.11 7.99
N VAL A 249 -14.55 -8.83 8.03
CA VAL A 249 -13.31 -8.36 7.38
C VAL A 249 -12.08 -9.09 7.97
N ARG A 250 -11.99 -9.22 9.27
CA ARG A 250 -10.93 -9.97 9.96
C ARG A 250 -10.92 -11.44 9.56
N ALA A 251 -12.10 -12.08 9.59
CA ALA A 251 -12.24 -13.48 9.19
C ALA A 251 -11.81 -13.69 7.72
N MET A 252 -12.12 -12.75 6.84
CA MET A 252 -11.61 -12.75 5.45
C MET A 252 -10.08 -12.62 5.44
N GLY A 253 -9.51 -11.66 6.17
CA GLY A 253 -8.06 -11.45 6.25
C GLY A 253 -7.31 -12.70 6.70
N HIS A 254 -7.78 -13.37 7.76
CA HIS A 254 -7.19 -14.63 8.22
C HIS A 254 -7.20 -15.70 7.13
N ARG A 255 -8.34 -15.91 6.46
CA ARG A 255 -8.43 -16.90 5.35
C ARG A 255 -7.53 -16.56 4.17
N VAL A 256 -7.39 -15.27 3.85
CA VAL A 256 -6.52 -14.81 2.77
C VAL A 256 -5.06 -15.07 3.10
N ILE A 257 -4.61 -14.73 4.31
CA ILE A 257 -3.24 -14.96 4.79
C ILE A 257 -2.90 -16.45 4.74
N GLU A 258 -3.80 -17.30 5.25
CA GLU A 258 -3.63 -18.76 5.23
C GLU A 258 -3.58 -19.32 3.80
N ALA A 259 -4.55 -18.94 2.96
CA ALA A 259 -4.68 -19.46 1.59
C ALA A 259 -3.50 -19.11 0.67
N LEU A 260 -2.91 -17.93 0.87
CA LEU A 260 -1.76 -17.47 0.10
C LEU A 260 -0.40 -17.87 0.72
N GLY A 261 -0.42 -18.48 1.91
CA GLY A 261 0.80 -18.90 2.61
C GLY A 261 1.65 -17.73 3.12
N ILE A 262 1.01 -16.65 3.54
CA ILE A 262 1.71 -15.49 4.11
C ILE A 262 2.12 -15.84 5.54
N THR A 263 3.41 -15.81 5.82
CA THR A 263 3.97 -16.13 7.14
C THR A 263 4.30 -14.87 7.94
N THR A 264 5.47 -14.28 7.75
CA THR A 264 5.89 -13.05 8.43
C THR A 264 6.03 -11.94 7.41
N SER A 265 5.12 -10.97 7.45
CA SER A 265 5.07 -9.84 6.52
C SER A 265 4.12 -8.75 7.04
N ALA A 266 4.29 -7.52 6.56
CA ALA A 266 3.18 -6.59 6.52
C ALA A 266 2.30 -6.92 5.31
N THR A 267 0.99 -6.66 5.39
CA THR A 267 0.07 -6.84 4.26
C THR A 267 -0.84 -5.64 4.08
N HIS A 268 -1.27 -5.46 2.83
CA HIS A 268 -2.26 -4.46 2.45
C HIS A 268 -3.33 -5.15 1.60
N MET A 269 -4.53 -5.37 2.17
CA MET A 269 -5.63 -6.10 1.57
C MET A 269 -6.81 -5.17 1.28
N GLU A 270 -7.19 -5.02 0.01
CA GLU A 270 -8.34 -4.25 -0.41
C GLU A 270 -9.62 -5.09 -0.46
N TRP A 271 -10.74 -4.47 -0.14
CA TRP A 271 -12.06 -5.09 -0.13
C TRP A 271 -13.15 -4.12 -0.57
N PHE A 272 -14.26 -4.70 -1.07
CA PHE A 272 -15.51 -4.00 -1.34
C PHE A 272 -16.65 -4.57 -0.49
N TYR A 273 -17.56 -3.71 -0.05
CA TYR A 273 -18.78 -4.10 0.63
C TYR A 273 -20.01 -3.43 0.00
N GLY A 274 -20.92 -4.25 -0.52
CA GLY A 274 -22.09 -3.78 -1.23
C GLY A 274 -23.23 -4.80 -1.27
N PRO A 275 -24.12 -4.75 -2.27
CA PRO A 275 -25.28 -5.64 -2.36
C PRO A 275 -24.94 -7.13 -2.37
N LYS A 276 -23.74 -7.50 -2.83
CA LYS A 276 -23.24 -8.88 -2.84
C LYS A 276 -22.46 -9.25 -1.56
N GLY A 277 -22.53 -8.43 -0.50
CA GLY A 277 -21.74 -8.59 0.74
C GLY A 277 -20.27 -8.22 0.58
N LEU A 278 -19.44 -8.68 1.50
CA LEU A 278 -18.00 -8.43 1.51
C LEU A 278 -17.32 -9.23 0.38
N ARG A 279 -16.46 -8.55 -0.39
CA ARG A 279 -15.68 -9.12 -1.49
C ARG A 279 -14.22 -8.72 -1.36
N PHE A 280 -13.32 -9.69 -1.46
CA PHE A 280 -11.90 -9.46 -1.59
C PHE A 280 -11.58 -8.82 -2.96
N SER A 281 -10.70 -7.84 -2.98
CA SER A 281 -10.20 -7.18 -4.20
C SER A 281 -8.79 -7.62 -4.56
N GLU A 282 -7.80 -7.22 -3.76
CA GLU A 282 -6.40 -7.60 -3.93
C GLU A 282 -5.63 -7.55 -2.60
N ILE A 283 -4.43 -8.14 -2.55
CA ILE A 283 -3.52 -8.04 -1.41
C ILE A 283 -2.07 -7.94 -1.89
N GLY A 284 -1.28 -7.11 -1.22
CA GLY A 284 0.18 -7.07 -1.34
C GLY A 284 0.85 -7.53 -0.04
N CYS A 285 1.96 -8.29 -0.15
CA CYS A 285 2.81 -8.67 0.99
C CYS A 285 3.80 -7.55 1.32
N ARG A 286 3.30 -6.38 1.59
CA ARG A 286 4.07 -5.18 1.92
C ARG A 286 3.23 -4.17 2.69
N PRO A 287 3.87 -3.18 3.35
CA PRO A 287 3.15 -2.07 3.95
C PRO A 287 2.30 -1.29 2.92
N PRO A 288 1.16 -0.68 3.34
CA PRO A 288 0.40 0.23 2.50
C PRO A 288 1.25 1.44 2.09
N GLY A 289 0.85 2.06 0.97
CA GLY A 289 1.44 3.31 0.51
C GLY A 289 0.87 4.55 1.22
N VAL A 290 1.17 5.70 0.64
CA VAL A 290 0.59 7.02 0.91
C VAL A 290 0.52 7.44 2.40
N GLY A 291 1.47 6.94 3.21
CA GLY A 291 1.59 7.29 4.62
C GLY A 291 0.49 6.72 5.54
N ALA A 292 -0.14 5.61 5.17
CA ALA A 292 -1.15 4.98 6.02
C ALA A 292 -0.60 4.57 7.39
N TRP A 293 0.66 4.12 7.47
CA TRP A 293 1.30 3.78 8.75
C TRP A 293 1.50 4.99 9.67
N ASP A 294 1.62 6.20 9.12
CA ASP A 294 1.64 7.41 9.92
C ASP A 294 0.28 7.65 10.59
N LEU A 295 -0.81 7.37 9.87
CA LEU A 295 -2.17 7.43 10.43
C LEU A 295 -2.37 6.37 11.49
N TYR A 296 -1.88 5.14 11.27
CA TYR A 296 -2.00 4.06 12.26
C TYR A 296 -1.22 4.39 13.53
N SER A 297 -0.03 4.97 13.37
CA SER A 297 0.77 5.46 14.50
C SER A 297 0.02 6.54 15.28
N ALA A 298 -0.53 7.53 14.58
CA ALA A 298 -1.30 8.61 15.21
C ALA A 298 -2.63 8.13 15.84
N ALA A 299 -3.29 7.13 15.22
CA ALA A 299 -4.53 6.54 15.74
C ALA A 299 -4.33 5.78 17.07
N ASN A 300 -3.12 5.27 17.29
CA ASN A 300 -2.84 4.38 18.41
C ASN A 300 -1.84 4.95 19.44
N ASP A 301 -1.24 6.12 19.18
CA ASP A 301 -0.13 6.67 19.98
C ASP A 301 1.05 5.67 20.11
N VAL A 302 1.35 4.91 19.01
CA VAL A 302 2.38 3.86 18.94
C VAL A 302 3.13 4.01 17.61
N ASP A 303 4.44 3.81 17.57
CA ASP A 303 5.19 3.80 16.31
C ASP A 303 5.03 2.46 15.58
N VAL A 304 4.21 2.43 14.53
CA VAL A 304 3.92 1.23 13.73
C VAL A 304 5.15 0.72 12.96
N TYR A 305 6.09 1.58 12.57
CA TYR A 305 7.35 1.14 11.96
C TYR A 305 8.18 0.35 12.98
N ARG A 306 8.21 0.80 14.23
CA ARG A 306 8.88 0.10 15.34
C ARG A 306 8.17 -1.22 15.66
N GLU A 307 6.84 -1.26 15.68
CA GLU A 307 6.06 -2.50 15.87
C GLU A 307 6.35 -3.54 14.78
N TRP A 308 6.44 -3.11 13.52
CA TRP A 308 6.85 -3.99 12.43
C TRP A 308 8.28 -4.52 12.62
N ALA A 309 9.20 -3.65 12.94
CA ALA A 309 10.58 -4.06 13.18
C ALA A 309 10.70 -5.02 14.36
N HIS A 310 9.96 -4.77 15.45
CA HIS A 310 9.91 -5.65 16.61
C HIS A 310 9.31 -7.03 16.25
N ALA A 311 8.23 -7.05 15.46
CA ALA A 311 7.63 -8.28 14.95
C ALA A 311 8.62 -9.11 14.12
N ILE A 312 9.38 -8.46 13.22
CA ILE A 312 10.41 -9.12 12.40
C ILE A 312 11.54 -9.68 13.25
N VAL A 313 12.05 -8.89 14.19
CA VAL A 313 13.29 -9.21 14.95
C VAL A 313 13.01 -10.10 16.14
N HIS A 314 11.91 -9.89 16.84
CA HIS A 314 11.59 -10.55 18.10
C HIS A 314 10.41 -11.52 18.03
N GLY A 315 9.75 -11.64 16.85
CA GLY A 315 8.69 -12.63 16.63
C GLY A 315 7.34 -12.27 17.26
N GLY A 316 7.07 -10.99 17.51
CA GLY A 316 5.79 -10.57 18.09
C GLY A 316 5.68 -9.06 18.27
N PRO A 317 4.55 -8.55 18.73
CA PRO A 317 4.33 -7.13 18.98
C PRO A 317 5.08 -6.65 20.24
N GLU A 318 5.49 -5.37 20.26
CA GLU A 318 6.00 -4.71 21.45
C GLU A 318 4.86 -4.12 22.29
N HIS A 319 3.85 -3.54 21.63
CA HIS A 319 2.71 -2.90 22.28
C HIS A 319 1.38 -3.38 21.71
N ALA A 320 0.32 -3.26 22.48
CA ALA A 320 -1.05 -3.42 21.99
C ALA A 320 -1.53 -2.13 21.30
N MET A 321 -2.33 -2.27 20.25
CA MET A 321 -2.97 -1.11 19.60
C MET A 321 -4.04 -0.51 20.50
N THR A 322 -3.93 0.79 20.80
CA THR A 322 -4.82 1.49 21.74
C THR A 322 -6.21 1.75 21.19
N ARG A 323 -6.35 1.87 19.86
CA ARG A 323 -7.61 2.24 19.17
C ARG A 323 -8.22 3.55 19.67
N LYS A 324 -7.40 4.47 20.13
CA LYS A 324 -7.85 5.69 20.79
C LYS A 324 -8.50 6.68 19.83
N TYR A 325 -7.97 6.76 18.59
CA TYR A 325 -8.44 7.70 17.59
C TYR A 325 -8.80 7.01 16.28
N ALA A 326 -9.76 7.55 15.56
CA ALA A 326 -9.80 7.48 14.12
C ALA A 326 -8.83 8.51 13.56
N ALA A 327 -8.08 8.14 12.51
CA ALA A 327 -7.13 9.05 11.87
C ALA A 327 -7.26 8.96 10.35
N GLY A 328 -7.22 10.09 9.68
CA GLY A 328 -7.41 10.13 8.25
C GLY A 328 -6.57 11.20 7.56
N ILE A 329 -6.53 11.10 6.25
CA ILE A 329 -5.85 12.02 5.35
C ILE A 329 -6.80 12.46 4.26
N VAL A 330 -6.75 13.72 3.89
CA VAL A 330 -7.43 14.28 2.74
C VAL A 330 -6.41 14.87 1.78
N ALA A 331 -6.48 14.45 0.52
CA ALA A 331 -5.67 15.01 -0.55
C ALA A 331 -6.29 16.29 -1.09
N LEU A 332 -5.48 17.32 -1.24
CA LEU A 332 -5.88 18.64 -1.73
C LEU A 332 -5.38 18.80 -3.16
N ARG A 333 -6.30 18.74 -4.11
CA ARG A 333 -5.98 18.82 -5.53
C ARG A 333 -6.01 20.27 -6.02
N PRO A 334 -5.02 20.67 -6.84
CA PRO A 334 -5.04 22.00 -7.44
C PRO A 334 -6.19 22.13 -8.45
N ASP A 335 -6.72 23.35 -8.57
CA ASP A 335 -7.82 23.67 -9.49
C ASP A 335 -7.45 23.38 -10.96
N ASN A 336 -6.16 23.59 -11.33
CA ASN A 336 -5.62 23.37 -12.67
C ASN A 336 -4.21 22.76 -12.61
N ASP A 337 -3.75 22.19 -13.72
CA ASP A 337 -2.33 21.86 -13.89
C ASP A 337 -1.51 23.12 -14.11
N GLY A 338 -0.23 23.06 -13.76
CA GLY A 338 0.70 24.18 -13.85
C GLY A 338 1.64 24.23 -12.65
N HIS A 339 1.82 25.40 -12.04
CA HIS A 339 2.64 25.56 -10.85
C HIS A 339 1.79 26.14 -9.73
N ILE A 340 2.00 25.68 -8.50
CA ILE A 340 1.29 26.16 -7.31
C ILE A 340 1.59 27.66 -7.12
N ARG A 341 0.53 28.45 -6.97
CA ARG A 341 0.59 29.91 -6.77
C ARG A 341 0.22 30.35 -5.37
N GLY A 342 -0.45 29.49 -4.61
CA GLY A 342 -0.84 29.76 -3.23
C GLY A 342 -1.95 28.84 -2.74
N TYR A 343 -2.34 29.10 -1.51
CA TYR A 343 -3.38 28.37 -0.79
C TYR A 343 -4.39 29.34 -0.21
N SER A 344 -5.65 28.93 -0.08
CA SER A 344 -6.66 29.65 0.69
C SER A 344 -7.45 28.70 1.59
N GLY A 345 -8.05 29.22 2.66
CA GLY A 345 -8.83 28.44 3.63
C GLY A 345 -8.01 27.77 4.74
N LEU A 346 -6.67 27.84 4.71
CA LEU A 346 -5.81 27.21 5.71
C LEU A 346 -6.00 27.80 7.12
N ASP A 347 -6.14 29.11 7.24
CA ASP A 347 -6.32 29.79 8.55
C ASP A 347 -7.63 29.37 9.22
N ASP A 348 -8.73 29.29 8.46
CA ASP A 348 -10.03 28.80 8.96
C ASP A 348 -9.94 27.35 9.43
N VAL A 349 -9.34 26.48 8.63
CA VAL A 349 -9.13 25.06 8.98
C VAL A 349 -8.26 24.93 10.22
N ASN A 350 -7.17 25.67 10.32
CA ASN A 350 -6.30 25.66 11.50
C ASN A 350 -7.01 26.17 12.75
N TRP A 351 -7.81 27.24 12.62
CA TRP A 351 -8.61 27.78 13.73
C TRP A 351 -9.65 26.77 14.24
N ARG A 352 -10.32 26.06 13.33
CA ARG A 352 -11.39 25.09 13.67
C ARG A 352 -10.85 23.75 14.15
N PHE A 353 -9.77 23.28 13.58
CA PHE A 353 -9.33 21.89 13.71
C PHE A 353 -7.86 21.72 14.11
N GLY A 354 -7.13 22.81 14.40
CA GLY A 354 -5.68 22.78 14.67
C GLY A 354 -5.26 21.76 15.73
N ASP A 355 -6.04 21.63 16.80
CA ASP A 355 -5.77 20.66 17.89
C ASP A 355 -5.83 19.18 17.43
N TRP A 356 -6.46 18.92 16.29
CA TRP A 356 -6.66 17.58 15.75
C TRP A 356 -5.80 17.30 14.52
N ILE A 357 -5.17 18.32 13.94
CA ILE A 357 -4.26 18.16 12.81
C ILE A 357 -2.97 17.50 13.30
N ILE A 358 -2.60 16.38 12.68
CA ILE A 358 -1.36 15.65 12.96
C ILE A 358 -0.20 16.33 12.25
N ASP A 359 -0.36 16.50 10.95
CA ASP A 359 0.59 17.14 10.03
C ASP A 359 -0.08 17.51 8.71
N ALA A 360 0.64 18.25 7.87
CA ALA A 360 0.23 18.60 6.53
C ALA A 360 1.43 18.68 5.59
N HIS A 361 1.22 18.38 4.34
CA HIS A 361 2.16 18.64 3.27
C HIS A 361 1.58 19.67 2.31
N LEU A 362 2.18 20.82 2.29
CA LEU A 362 1.81 21.94 1.43
C LEU A 362 3.05 22.33 0.62
N PRO A 363 3.21 21.84 -0.62
CA PRO A 363 4.37 22.17 -1.45
C PRO A 363 4.56 23.67 -1.63
N ASP A 364 5.81 24.09 -1.78
CA ASP A 364 6.17 25.50 -1.97
C ASP A 364 5.52 26.10 -3.22
N ILE A 365 5.27 27.40 -3.18
CA ILE A 365 4.84 28.18 -4.35
C ILE A 365 5.89 28.01 -5.45
N GLY A 366 5.42 27.74 -6.67
CA GLY A 366 6.27 27.44 -7.82
C GLY A 366 6.51 25.94 -8.07
N THR A 367 6.08 25.06 -7.16
CA THR A 367 6.14 23.61 -7.39
C THR A 367 5.19 23.22 -8.50
N ALA A 368 5.66 22.40 -9.45
CA ALA A 368 4.83 21.85 -10.51
C ALA A 368 3.74 20.94 -9.95
N THR A 369 2.52 21.05 -10.48
CA THR A 369 1.42 20.16 -10.10
C THR A 369 1.55 18.80 -10.78
N GLN A 370 0.89 17.80 -10.21
CA GLN A 370 0.75 16.47 -10.81
C GLN A 370 -0.66 16.34 -11.40
N PRO A 371 -0.81 15.66 -12.55
CA PRO A 371 -2.13 15.37 -13.10
C PRO A 371 -2.90 14.40 -12.17
N VAL A 372 -4.22 14.39 -12.29
CA VAL A 372 -5.09 13.56 -11.41
C VAL A 372 -4.73 12.08 -11.52
N GLU A 373 -4.37 11.64 -12.73
CA GLU A 373 -4.01 10.26 -13.05
C GLU A 373 -2.67 9.82 -12.45
N ALA A 374 -1.83 10.76 -11.99
CA ALA A 374 -0.52 10.46 -11.41
C ALA A 374 -0.61 9.81 -10.02
N GLY A 375 -1.71 10.00 -9.29
CA GLY A 375 -1.89 9.37 -7.99
C GLY A 375 -3.08 9.86 -7.17
N TYR A 376 -3.45 9.02 -6.22
CA TYR A 376 -4.57 9.28 -5.30
C TYR A 376 -4.33 10.53 -4.44
N MET A 377 -3.10 10.74 -3.97
CA MET A 377 -2.77 11.74 -2.95
C MET A 377 -2.54 13.16 -3.47
N ALA A 378 -2.44 13.38 -4.78
CA ALA A 378 -2.16 14.70 -5.33
C ALA A 378 -0.89 15.38 -4.74
N ASN A 379 -0.76 16.73 -4.90
CA ASN A 379 0.41 17.48 -4.47
C ASN A 379 0.41 17.82 -2.97
N ALA A 380 -0.77 18.13 -2.43
CA ALA A 380 -0.92 18.60 -1.05
C ALA A 380 -1.89 17.71 -0.28
N TRP A 381 -1.72 17.63 1.03
CA TRP A 381 -2.61 16.87 1.89
C TRP A 381 -2.56 17.37 3.34
N VAL A 382 -3.63 17.05 4.10
CA VAL A 382 -3.72 17.25 5.54
C VAL A 382 -4.09 15.95 6.21
N ARG A 383 -3.42 15.61 7.32
CA ARG A 383 -3.76 14.48 8.21
C ARG A 383 -4.33 15.00 9.51
N LEU A 384 -5.38 14.35 9.98
CA LEU A 384 -5.98 14.63 11.27
C LEU A 384 -6.45 13.37 11.98
N ARG A 385 -6.69 13.50 13.30
CA ARG A 385 -7.25 12.42 14.12
C ARG A 385 -8.31 12.95 15.06
N HIS A 386 -9.26 12.12 15.47
CA HIS A 386 -10.27 12.46 16.48
C HIS A 386 -10.74 11.18 17.18
N PRO A 387 -11.11 11.21 18.50
CA PRO A 387 -11.64 10.04 19.20
C PRO A 387 -12.94 9.47 18.59
N ASP A 388 -13.79 10.33 18.06
CA ASP A 388 -15.00 9.95 17.35
C ASP A 388 -14.76 9.91 15.83
N TYR A 389 -15.06 8.74 15.24
CA TYR A 389 -14.86 8.47 13.80
C TYR A 389 -15.68 9.40 12.90
N ASP A 390 -16.97 9.62 13.24
CA ASP A 390 -17.86 10.40 12.38
C ASP A 390 -17.45 11.87 12.38
N THR A 391 -16.99 12.36 13.53
CA THR A 391 -16.40 13.71 13.66
C THR A 391 -15.12 13.82 12.82
N ALA A 392 -14.19 12.85 12.94
CA ALA A 392 -12.97 12.83 12.13
C ALA A 392 -13.30 12.85 10.63
N ARG A 393 -14.28 12.06 10.19
CA ARG A 393 -14.75 11.99 8.81
C ARG A 393 -15.32 13.34 8.33
N SER A 394 -16.16 13.97 9.16
CA SER A 394 -16.72 15.30 8.86
C SER A 394 -15.64 16.37 8.76
N MET A 395 -14.62 16.34 9.63
CA MET A 395 -13.49 17.25 9.60
C MET A 395 -12.68 17.11 8.30
N LEU A 396 -12.42 15.88 7.84
CA LEU A 396 -11.75 15.64 6.55
C LEU A 396 -12.56 16.20 5.38
N ASP A 397 -13.90 16.02 5.38
CA ASP A 397 -14.79 16.61 4.38
C ASP A 397 -14.71 18.13 4.38
N ASP A 398 -14.71 18.75 5.56
CA ASP A 398 -14.64 20.20 5.70
C ASP A 398 -13.28 20.75 5.22
N VAL A 399 -12.18 20.10 5.56
CA VAL A 399 -10.84 20.46 5.05
C VAL A 399 -10.82 20.38 3.53
N GLY A 400 -11.27 19.28 2.93
CA GLY A 400 -11.30 19.10 1.48
C GLY A 400 -12.19 20.11 0.74
N ARG A 401 -13.24 20.64 1.40
CA ARG A 401 -14.11 21.68 0.86
C ARG A 401 -13.58 23.09 1.06
N SER A 402 -12.90 23.34 2.18
CA SER A 402 -12.48 24.70 2.58
C SER A 402 -11.13 25.10 2.02
N VAL A 403 -10.17 24.16 1.96
CA VAL A 403 -8.83 24.45 1.44
C VAL A 403 -8.82 24.36 -0.09
N ARG A 404 -8.25 25.41 -0.71
CA ARG A 404 -8.01 25.44 -2.16
C ARG A 404 -6.52 25.57 -2.44
N VAL A 405 -6.07 24.79 -3.43
CA VAL A 405 -4.71 24.87 -3.97
C VAL A 405 -4.81 25.58 -5.32
N HIS A 406 -4.32 26.82 -5.37
CA HIS A 406 -4.34 27.63 -6.57
C HIS A 406 -3.13 27.32 -7.42
N ALA A 407 -3.34 26.97 -8.70
CA ALA A 407 -2.28 26.69 -9.66
C ALA A 407 -2.57 27.29 -11.06
N GLY A 408 -1.52 27.45 -11.85
CA GLY A 408 -1.60 27.98 -13.21
C GLY A 408 -0.27 28.48 -13.76
#